data_481546c2cd44445f6e71f103c7b822dd
#
_entry.id   481546c2cd44445f6e71f103c7b822dd
#
_cell.length_a   1.000
_cell.length_b   1.000
_cell.length_c   1.000
_cell.angle_alpha   90.00
_cell.angle_beta   90.00
_cell.angle_gamma   90.00
#
_symmetry.space_group_name_H-M   'P 1'
#
loop_
_entity.id
_entity.type
_entity.pdbx_description
1 polymer ?
#
loop_
_entity_poly.entity_id
_entity_poly.type
_entity_poly.pdbx_seq_one_letter_code
_entity_poly.pdbx_strand_id
1 'polypeptide(L)'
;QGQKVGLIAKNGTGKTTLLNIIAGKEDYDSGAVVFRNDLRVGYLEQMPHYPDGLTVLQACFYSPNETVRLIAEYEQAMASGDHSNLEDILLRMDNLKAWDYEQRAKQILGQLKIHNFDQKVETLSGGQLKRVALANVLITDPELIILDEPTNHLDLEMTEWLEGYLSRANISILMVTHDRYFLDRVCSEIIEIDRKQIYQYKGNYSYYLEKRQERMDALNAEVDRASNLLRK
;
A
#
# COMPACT_ATOMS: atom_id res chain seq x y z
N GLN A 1 5.77 7.01 -13.84
CA GLN A 1 4.56 6.19 -13.73
C GLN A 1 4.93 4.72 -13.78
N GLY A 2 4.32 3.86 -12.94
CA GLY A 2 4.64 2.43 -12.89
C GLY A 2 5.95 2.07 -12.15
N GLN A 3 6.58 3.01 -11.46
CA GLN A 3 7.80 2.78 -10.68
C GLN A 3 7.46 2.06 -9.37
N LYS A 4 8.20 1.01 -9.04
CA LYS A 4 7.95 0.17 -7.86
C LYS A 4 9.17 0.19 -6.96
N VAL A 5 9.02 0.90 -5.84
CA VAL A 5 10.11 1.24 -4.92
C VAL A 5 9.92 0.53 -3.58
N GLY A 6 10.92 -0.22 -3.17
CA GLY A 6 11.04 -0.76 -1.82
C GLY A 6 11.90 0.14 -0.93
N LEU A 7 11.37 0.52 0.24
CA LEU A 7 12.10 1.30 1.24
C LEU A 7 12.65 0.38 2.31
N ILE A 8 13.95 0.38 2.49
CA ILE A 8 14.67 -0.43 3.46
C ILE A 8 15.39 0.47 4.47
N ALA A 9 15.24 0.16 5.73
CA ALA A 9 15.97 0.79 6.82
C ALA A 9 15.95 -0.10 8.07
N LYS A 10 16.84 0.15 9.02
CA LYS A 10 16.82 -0.53 10.32
C LYS A 10 15.49 -0.29 11.04
N ASN A 11 15.11 -1.21 11.92
CA ASN A 11 13.96 -1.00 12.79
C ASN A 11 14.18 0.23 13.68
N GLY A 12 13.11 1.00 13.89
CA GLY A 12 13.16 2.23 14.68
C GLY A 12 13.74 3.45 13.95
N THR A 13 14.05 3.37 12.66
CA THR A 13 14.51 4.53 11.85
C THR A 13 13.37 5.46 11.39
N GLY A 14 12.12 5.17 11.71
CA GLY A 14 10.99 6.02 11.32
C GLY A 14 10.41 5.72 9.94
N LYS A 15 10.52 4.48 9.43
CA LYS A 15 9.91 4.10 8.13
C LYS A 15 8.42 4.41 8.06
N THR A 16 7.65 3.94 9.05
CA THR A 16 6.20 4.19 9.13
C THR A 16 5.90 5.68 9.24
N THR A 17 6.66 6.42 10.07
CA THR A 17 6.55 7.89 10.16
C THR A 17 6.79 8.56 8.81
N LEU A 18 7.81 8.13 8.07
CA LEU A 18 8.06 8.66 6.71
C LEU A 18 6.90 8.35 5.76
N LEU A 19 6.35 7.14 5.79
CA LEU A 19 5.18 6.79 4.99
C LEU A 19 3.95 7.63 5.37
N ASN A 20 3.73 7.87 6.67
CA ASN A 20 2.65 8.71 7.17
C ASN A 20 2.80 10.16 6.71
N ILE A 21 4.02 10.71 6.76
CA ILE A 21 4.33 12.07 6.25
C ILE A 21 4.04 12.15 4.76
N ILE A 22 4.52 11.18 3.96
CA ILE A 22 4.27 11.14 2.52
C ILE A 22 2.77 11.01 2.23
N ALA A 23 2.04 10.23 3.03
CA ALA A 23 0.58 10.08 2.90
C ALA A 23 -0.22 11.29 3.43
N GLY A 24 0.43 12.30 4.01
CA GLY A 24 -0.21 13.49 4.59
C GLY A 24 -0.93 13.23 5.91
N LYS A 25 -0.53 12.20 6.65
CA LYS A 25 -1.10 11.80 7.95
C LYS A 25 -0.35 12.39 9.14
N GLU A 26 0.90 12.75 8.96
CA GLU A 26 1.77 13.35 9.99
C GLU A 26 2.48 14.58 9.44
N ASP A 27 2.72 15.56 10.31
CA ASP A 27 3.51 16.75 10.01
C ASP A 27 5.01 16.45 10.05
N TYR A 28 5.82 17.35 9.46
CA TYR A 28 7.28 17.26 9.43
C TYR A 28 7.94 18.62 9.68
N ASP A 29 9.15 18.60 10.23
CA ASP A 29 9.86 19.81 10.64
C ASP A 29 10.35 20.66 9.47
N SER A 30 10.77 20.04 8.37
CA SER A 30 11.34 20.72 7.22
C SER A 30 11.28 19.87 5.95
N GLY A 31 11.41 20.51 4.79
CA GLY A 31 11.34 19.90 3.50
C GLY A 31 10.00 20.15 2.80
N ALA A 32 9.69 19.34 1.80
CA ALA A 32 8.40 19.38 1.10
C ALA A 32 8.06 18.01 0.51
N VAL A 33 6.80 17.63 0.61
CA VAL A 33 6.22 16.52 -0.16
C VAL A 33 5.38 17.12 -1.28
N VAL A 34 5.76 16.87 -2.52
CA VAL A 34 5.09 17.44 -3.68
C VAL A 34 4.52 16.32 -4.54
N PHE A 35 3.21 16.35 -4.72
CA PHE A 35 2.50 15.45 -5.63
C PHE A 35 2.07 16.22 -6.88
N ARG A 36 1.93 15.50 -7.98
CA ARG A 36 1.21 16.00 -9.15
C ARG A 36 -0.24 16.31 -8.74
N ASN A 37 -0.82 17.36 -9.30
CA ASN A 37 -2.23 17.65 -9.11
C ASN A 37 -3.08 16.43 -9.51
N ASP A 38 -4.15 16.20 -8.77
CA ASP A 38 -5.11 15.12 -8.98
C ASP A 38 -4.54 13.69 -8.90
N LEU A 39 -3.36 13.50 -8.30
CA LEU A 39 -2.80 12.17 -8.07
C LEU A 39 -3.65 11.39 -7.07
N ARG A 40 -4.19 10.25 -7.51
CA ARG A 40 -4.92 9.34 -6.64
C ARG A 40 -3.92 8.48 -5.86
N VAL A 41 -3.85 8.72 -4.54
CA VAL A 41 -2.94 8.01 -3.64
C VAL A 41 -3.75 7.05 -2.77
N GLY A 42 -3.39 5.78 -2.78
CA GLY A 42 -3.86 4.78 -1.83
C GLY A 42 -2.81 4.54 -0.74
N TYR A 43 -3.22 4.44 0.51
CA TYR A 43 -2.32 4.16 1.62
C TYR A 43 -2.84 3.01 2.48
N LEU A 44 -2.07 1.93 2.56
CA LEU A 44 -2.28 0.84 3.50
C LEU A 44 -1.49 1.13 4.77
N GLU A 45 -2.20 1.57 5.80
CA GLU A 45 -1.64 1.83 7.12
C GLU A 45 -1.27 0.53 7.85
N GLN A 46 -0.29 0.62 8.74
CA GLN A 46 0.08 -0.51 9.59
C GLN A 46 -1.10 -0.96 10.48
N MET A 47 -1.89 -0.01 10.97
CA MET A 47 -3.11 -0.26 11.77
C MET A 47 -4.31 0.48 11.15
N PRO A 48 -5.02 -0.14 10.20
CA PRO A 48 -6.15 0.51 9.55
C PRO A 48 -7.31 0.71 10.54
N HIS A 49 -7.99 1.84 10.38
CA HIS A 49 -9.15 2.22 11.21
C HIS A 49 -10.35 2.51 10.32
N TYR A 50 -11.49 1.95 10.70
CA TYR A 50 -12.78 2.20 10.07
C TYR A 50 -13.81 2.60 11.11
N PRO A 51 -14.80 3.45 10.78
CA PRO A 51 -15.94 3.71 11.66
C PRO A 51 -16.70 2.42 11.98
N ASP A 52 -17.18 2.33 13.23
CA ASP A 52 -18.03 1.22 13.65
C ASP A 52 -19.34 1.18 12.85
N GLY A 53 -19.89 -0.01 12.69
CA GLY A 53 -21.15 -0.25 12.00
C GLY A 53 -21.04 -0.42 10.48
N LEU A 54 -19.86 -0.24 9.89
CA LEU A 54 -19.66 -0.56 8.48
C LEU A 54 -19.63 -2.07 8.26
N THR A 55 -20.17 -2.52 7.14
CA THR A 55 -19.91 -3.88 6.64
C THR A 55 -18.55 -3.96 5.97
N VAL A 56 -18.03 -5.17 5.78
CA VAL A 56 -16.81 -5.43 5.00
C VAL A 56 -16.88 -4.77 3.63
N LEU A 57 -18.00 -4.93 2.92
CA LEU A 57 -18.17 -4.33 1.60
C LEU A 57 -18.18 -2.80 1.65
N GLN A 58 -18.88 -2.22 2.63
CA GLN A 58 -18.89 -0.77 2.85
C GLN A 58 -17.49 -0.23 3.20
N ALA A 59 -16.70 -0.96 3.99
CA ALA A 59 -15.33 -0.58 4.31
C ALA A 59 -14.42 -0.59 3.07
N CYS A 60 -14.62 -1.54 2.15
CA CYS A 60 -13.88 -1.54 0.88
C CYS A 60 -14.15 -0.30 0.03
N PHE A 61 -15.33 0.29 0.19
CA PHE A 61 -15.72 1.52 -0.50
C PHE A 61 -15.58 2.79 0.35
N TYR A 62 -14.97 2.69 1.51
CA TYR A 62 -14.71 3.83 2.37
C TYR A 62 -13.51 4.63 1.83
N SER A 63 -13.79 5.57 0.92
CA SER A 63 -12.79 6.35 0.18
C SER A 63 -13.33 7.73 -0.22
N PRO A 64 -12.48 8.74 -0.37
CA PRO A 64 -12.87 10.04 -0.93
C PRO A 64 -13.18 10.01 -2.45
N ASN A 65 -12.93 8.91 -3.15
CA ASN A 65 -13.20 8.78 -4.58
C ASN A 65 -14.72 8.82 -4.86
N GLU A 66 -15.13 9.63 -5.84
CA GLU A 66 -16.55 9.85 -6.19
C GLU A 66 -17.26 8.55 -6.59
N THR A 67 -16.66 7.74 -7.45
CA THR A 67 -17.22 6.46 -7.89
C THR A 67 -17.43 5.52 -6.69
N VAL A 68 -16.48 5.48 -5.79
CA VAL A 68 -16.51 4.63 -4.60
C VAL A 68 -17.58 5.11 -3.61
N ARG A 69 -17.73 6.43 -3.44
CA ARG A 69 -18.82 7.01 -2.63
C ARG A 69 -20.20 6.67 -3.22
N LEU A 70 -20.33 6.75 -4.52
CA LEU A 70 -21.58 6.42 -5.22
C LEU A 70 -21.98 4.96 -5.01
N ILE A 71 -21.00 4.03 -5.03
CA ILE A 71 -21.25 2.62 -4.72
C ILE A 71 -21.70 2.45 -3.27
N ALA A 72 -21.07 3.18 -2.34
CA ALA A 72 -21.50 3.16 -0.93
C ALA A 72 -22.93 3.71 -0.76
N GLU A 73 -23.31 4.78 -1.48
CA GLU A 73 -24.68 5.30 -1.53
C GLU A 73 -25.67 4.26 -2.05
N TYR A 74 -25.33 3.56 -3.14
CA TYR A 74 -26.13 2.49 -3.70
C TYR A 74 -26.34 1.34 -2.71
N GLU A 75 -25.26 0.82 -2.12
CA GLU A 75 -25.33 -0.25 -1.13
C GLU A 75 -26.17 0.15 0.10
N GLN A 76 -26.05 1.39 0.55
CA GLN A 76 -26.83 1.90 1.65
C GLN A 76 -28.33 2.00 1.29
N ALA A 77 -28.68 2.48 0.08
CA ALA A 77 -30.05 2.56 -0.38
C ALA A 77 -30.68 1.17 -0.48
N MET A 78 -29.94 0.19 -0.98
CA MET A 78 -30.40 -1.20 -1.08
C MET A 78 -30.58 -1.84 0.30
N ALA A 79 -29.68 -1.60 1.25
CA ALA A 79 -29.75 -2.15 2.60
C ALA A 79 -30.86 -1.53 3.46
N SER A 80 -31.12 -0.22 3.31
CA SER A 80 -32.13 0.50 4.06
C SER A 80 -33.55 0.35 3.51
N GLY A 81 -33.69 -0.07 2.25
CA GLY A 81 -34.97 -0.09 1.53
C GLY A 81 -35.50 1.31 1.18
N ASP A 82 -34.68 2.34 1.36
CA ASP A 82 -35.01 3.70 0.92
C ASP A 82 -34.64 3.89 -0.54
N HIS A 83 -35.64 3.87 -1.41
CA HIS A 83 -35.50 3.98 -2.85
C HIS A 83 -35.79 5.39 -3.38
N SER A 84 -35.89 6.41 -2.52
CA SER A 84 -36.28 7.77 -2.90
C SER A 84 -35.35 8.40 -3.95
N ASN A 85 -34.06 8.07 -3.93
CA ASN A 85 -33.05 8.58 -4.86
C ASN A 85 -32.44 7.47 -5.75
N LEU A 86 -33.04 6.28 -5.77
CA LEU A 86 -32.44 5.11 -6.42
C LEU A 86 -32.25 5.31 -7.93
N GLU A 87 -33.18 5.96 -8.62
CA GLU A 87 -33.06 6.22 -10.05
C GLU A 87 -31.86 7.13 -10.39
N ASP A 88 -31.65 8.18 -9.61
CA ASP A 88 -30.47 9.06 -9.78
C ASP A 88 -29.17 8.31 -9.51
N ILE A 89 -29.13 7.53 -8.44
CA ILE A 89 -27.98 6.69 -8.10
C ILE A 89 -27.67 5.71 -9.23
N LEU A 90 -28.67 5.00 -9.77
CA LEU A 90 -28.48 4.04 -10.85
C LEU A 90 -27.95 4.72 -12.13
N LEU A 91 -28.49 5.89 -12.50
CA LEU A 91 -28.03 6.65 -13.64
C LEU A 91 -26.57 7.08 -13.50
N ARG A 92 -26.18 7.53 -12.31
CA ARG A 92 -24.78 7.90 -12.01
C ARG A 92 -23.87 6.68 -11.99
N MET A 93 -24.34 5.53 -11.47
CA MET A 93 -23.61 4.25 -11.50
C MET A 93 -23.29 3.80 -12.94
N ASP A 94 -24.27 3.92 -13.85
CA ASP A 94 -24.09 3.59 -15.26
C ASP A 94 -23.09 4.54 -15.94
N ASN A 95 -23.21 5.85 -15.71
CA ASN A 95 -22.33 6.87 -16.27
C ASN A 95 -20.87 6.69 -15.85
N LEU A 96 -20.63 6.31 -14.60
CA LEU A 96 -19.31 6.09 -14.03
C LEU A 96 -18.81 4.65 -14.19
N LYS A 97 -19.58 3.76 -14.82
CA LYS A 97 -19.30 2.31 -14.92
C LYS A 97 -19.01 1.67 -13.55
N ALA A 98 -19.73 2.11 -12.55
CA ALA A 98 -19.48 1.75 -11.16
C ALA A 98 -19.80 0.28 -10.84
N TRP A 99 -20.62 -0.40 -11.64
CA TRP A 99 -20.95 -1.82 -11.47
C TRP A 99 -19.74 -2.74 -11.50
N ASP A 100 -18.75 -2.42 -12.32
CA ASP A 100 -17.50 -3.19 -12.41
C ASP A 100 -16.70 -3.14 -11.10
N TYR A 101 -16.83 -2.05 -10.33
CA TYR A 101 -16.14 -1.88 -9.05
C TYR A 101 -16.62 -2.83 -7.96
N GLU A 102 -17.93 -3.04 -7.84
CA GLU A 102 -18.48 -3.98 -6.86
C GLU A 102 -18.01 -5.41 -7.14
N GLN A 103 -18.11 -5.83 -8.41
CA GLN A 103 -17.63 -7.14 -8.82
C GLN A 103 -16.12 -7.29 -8.56
N ARG A 104 -15.34 -6.27 -8.89
CA ARG A 104 -13.89 -6.24 -8.64
C ARG A 104 -13.57 -6.30 -7.14
N ALA A 105 -14.34 -5.58 -6.31
CA ALA A 105 -14.20 -5.63 -4.85
C ALA A 105 -14.42 -7.03 -4.31
N LYS A 106 -15.50 -7.69 -4.71
CA LYS A 106 -15.81 -9.06 -4.30
C LYS A 106 -14.76 -10.06 -4.77
N GLN A 107 -14.20 -9.88 -5.96
CA GLN A 107 -13.09 -10.70 -6.45
C GLN A 107 -11.82 -10.52 -5.60
N ILE A 108 -11.42 -9.28 -5.33
CA ILE A 108 -10.22 -8.98 -4.51
C ILE A 108 -10.41 -9.51 -3.08
N LEU A 109 -11.56 -9.28 -2.46
CA LEU A 109 -11.89 -9.81 -1.15
C LEU A 109 -11.83 -11.35 -1.13
N GLY A 110 -12.37 -12.01 -2.15
CA GLY A 110 -12.30 -13.46 -2.31
C GLY A 110 -10.87 -13.97 -2.37
N GLN A 111 -9.98 -13.31 -3.12
CA GLN A 111 -8.54 -13.63 -3.17
C GLN A 111 -7.85 -13.45 -1.82
N LEU A 112 -8.32 -12.50 -1.03
CA LEU A 112 -7.85 -12.25 0.34
C LEU A 112 -8.60 -13.10 1.39
N LYS A 113 -9.37 -14.11 0.95
CA LYS A 113 -10.11 -15.05 1.81
C LYS A 113 -11.09 -14.36 2.76
N ILE A 114 -11.74 -13.30 2.29
CA ILE A 114 -12.83 -12.60 2.96
C ILE A 114 -14.11 -12.89 2.14
N HIS A 115 -15.03 -13.67 2.71
CA HIS A 115 -16.22 -14.14 1.99
C HIS A 115 -17.53 -13.62 2.58
N ASN A 116 -17.54 -13.16 3.83
CA ASN A 116 -18.72 -12.58 4.46
C ASN A 116 -18.70 -11.06 4.31
N PHE A 117 -19.32 -10.56 3.25
CA PHE A 117 -19.32 -9.14 2.90
C PHE A 117 -20.22 -8.28 3.81
N ASP A 118 -21.20 -8.91 4.46
CA ASP A 118 -22.15 -8.24 5.38
C ASP A 118 -21.64 -8.22 6.82
N GLN A 119 -20.52 -8.90 7.09
CA GLN A 119 -19.90 -8.91 8.42
C GLN A 119 -19.48 -7.50 8.83
N LYS A 120 -19.75 -7.12 10.07
CA LYS A 120 -19.34 -5.82 10.62
C LYS A 120 -17.85 -5.76 10.88
N VAL A 121 -17.22 -4.62 10.52
CA VAL A 121 -15.76 -4.45 10.63
C VAL A 121 -15.25 -4.57 12.06
N GLU A 122 -15.99 -4.14 13.04
CA GLU A 122 -15.66 -4.26 14.46
C GLU A 122 -15.61 -5.70 14.98
N THR A 123 -16.18 -6.65 14.23
CA THR A 123 -16.15 -8.09 14.56
C THR A 123 -15.00 -8.85 13.90
N LEU A 124 -14.22 -8.17 13.05
CA LEU A 124 -13.09 -8.77 12.35
C LEU A 124 -11.87 -8.91 13.28
N SER A 125 -11.09 -9.95 13.07
CA SER A 125 -9.74 -10.01 13.64
C SER A 125 -8.85 -8.91 13.02
N GLY A 126 -7.79 -8.51 13.71
CA GLY A 126 -6.84 -7.52 13.19
C GLY A 126 -6.27 -7.91 11.82
N GLY A 127 -6.00 -9.20 11.59
CA GLY A 127 -5.54 -9.70 10.30
C GLY A 127 -6.61 -9.62 9.21
N GLN A 128 -7.87 -9.92 9.53
CA GLN A 128 -8.99 -9.74 8.60
C GLN A 128 -9.20 -8.27 8.24
N LEU A 129 -9.16 -7.38 9.25
CA LEU A 129 -9.31 -5.94 9.04
C LEU A 129 -8.21 -5.39 8.12
N LYS A 130 -6.97 -5.85 8.30
CA LYS A 130 -5.85 -5.45 7.42
C LYS A 130 -6.04 -5.94 5.99
N ARG A 131 -6.58 -7.14 5.79
CA ARG A 131 -6.92 -7.66 4.44
C ARG A 131 -8.05 -6.86 3.78
N VAL A 132 -9.05 -6.44 4.55
CA VAL A 132 -10.11 -5.55 4.06
C VAL A 132 -9.53 -4.18 3.67
N ALA A 133 -8.63 -3.62 4.47
CA ALA A 133 -7.95 -2.37 4.16
C ALA A 133 -7.07 -2.48 2.90
N LEU A 134 -6.39 -3.60 2.72
CA LEU A 134 -5.64 -3.87 1.49
C LEU A 134 -6.59 -3.90 0.27
N ALA A 135 -7.73 -4.59 0.39
CA ALA A 135 -8.75 -4.60 -0.66
C ALA A 135 -9.24 -3.19 -0.99
N ASN A 136 -9.55 -2.38 0.03
CA ASN A 136 -9.95 -0.97 -0.14
C ASN A 136 -8.92 -0.19 -0.96
N VAL A 137 -7.64 -0.28 -0.62
CA VAL A 137 -6.57 0.40 -1.34
C VAL A 137 -6.48 -0.04 -2.80
N LEU A 138 -6.62 -1.34 -3.09
CA LEU A 138 -6.51 -1.87 -4.45
C LEU A 138 -7.72 -1.53 -5.32
N ILE A 139 -8.91 -1.41 -4.72
CA ILE A 139 -10.17 -1.12 -5.42
C ILE A 139 -10.24 0.34 -5.86
N THR A 140 -9.66 1.27 -5.08
CA THR A 140 -9.78 2.72 -5.33
C THR A 140 -9.06 3.19 -6.60
N ASP A 141 -8.50 2.28 -7.37
CA ASP A 141 -7.78 2.54 -8.62
C ASP A 141 -6.72 3.65 -8.49
N PRO A 142 -5.79 3.52 -7.54
CA PRO A 142 -4.78 4.53 -7.27
C PRO A 142 -3.71 4.56 -8.37
N GLU A 143 -3.09 5.71 -8.56
CA GLU A 143 -1.91 5.88 -9.41
C GLU A 143 -0.61 5.71 -8.63
N LEU A 144 -0.68 5.94 -7.31
CA LEU A 144 0.38 5.66 -6.33
C LEU A 144 -0.21 4.88 -5.16
N ILE A 145 0.41 3.76 -4.82
CA ILE A 145 0.11 3.01 -3.60
C ILE A 145 1.29 3.10 -2.64
N ILE A 146 0.98 3.45 -1.40
CA ILE A 146 1.92 3.38 -0.28
C ILE A 146 1.51 2.19 0.57
N LEU A 147 2.43 1.25 0.80
CA LEU A 147 2.15 0.00 1.51
C LEU A 147 3.10 -0.15 2.70
N ASP A 148 2.52 -0.22 3.90
CA ASP A 148 3.27 -0.53 5.13
C ASP A 148 3.00 -1.98 5.55
N GLU A 149 3.98 -2.86 5.35
CA GLU A 149 3.95 -4.29 5.63
C GLU A 149 2.73 -5.00 5.00
N PRO A 150 2.56 -4.96 3.66
CA PRO A 150 1.37 -5.49 2.99
C PRO A 150 1.22 -7.02 3.08
N THR A 151 2.32 -7.75 3.30
CA THR A 151 2.32 -9.22 3.38
C THR A 151 1.99 -9.75 4.78
N ASN A 152 1.98 -8.89 5.79
CA ASN A 152 1.58 -9.29 7.13
C ASN A 152 0.13 -9.78 7.14
N HIS A 153 -0.11 -10.92 7.79
CA HIS A 153 -1.42 -11.59 7.88
C HIS A 153 -1.94 -12.18 6.56
N LEU A 154 -1.07 -12.31 5.55
CA LEU A 154 -1.34 -13.06 4.33
C LEU A 154 -0.67 -14.45 4.44
N ASP A 155 -1.36 -15.47 3.96
CA ASP A 155 -0.74 -16.77 3.71
C ASP A 155 0.00 -16.76 2.35
N LEU A 156 0.63 -17.87 2.03
CA LEU A 156 1.43 -17.98 0.80
C LEU A 156 0.60 -17.71 -0.46
N GLU A 157 -0.59 -18.28 -0.55
CA GLU A 157 -1.48 -18.14 -1.72
C GLU A 157 -1.91 -16.68 -1.92
N MET A 158 -2.31 -15.99 -0.83
CA MET A 158 -2.65 -14.57 -0.87
C MET A 158 -1.44 -13.70 -1.23
N THR A 159 -0.26 -14.04 -0.70
CA THR A 159 0.99 -13.32 -1.00
C THR A 159 1.37 -13.46 -2.47
N GLU A 160 1.34 -14.66 -3.02
CA GLU A 160 1.62 -14.92 -4.44
C GLU A 160 0.62 -14.22 -5.37
N TRP A 161 -0.67 -14.21 -4.99
CA TRP A 161 -1.67 -13.47 -5.73
C TRP A 161 -1.39 -11.96 -5.72
N LEU A 162 -1.10 -11.36 -4.53
CA LEU A 162 -0.81 -9.93 -4.40
C LEU A 162 0.44 -9.55 -5.19
N GLU A 163 1.49 -10.38 -5.13
CA GLU A 163 2.71 -10.22 -5.90
C GLU A 163 2.40 -10.16 -7.40
N GLY A 164 1.64 -11.14 -7.91
CA GLY A 164 1.23 -11.17 -9.30
C GLY A 164 0.34 -9.99 -9.71
N TYR A 165 -0.52 -9.51 -8.81
CA TYR A 165 -1.36 -8.33 -9.03
C TYR A 165 -0.50 -7.07 -9.14
N LEU A 166 0.35 -6.80 -8.14
CA LEU A 166 1.18 -5.59 -8.09
C LEU A 166 2.25 -5.56 -9.19
N SER A 167 2.81 -6.71 -9.55
CA SER A 167 3.83 -6.79 -10.62
C SER A 167 3.28 -6.42 -11.99
N ARG A 168 2.03 -6.78 -12.28
CA ARG A 168 1.38 -6.51 -13.57
C ARG A 168 0.69 -5.15 -13.64
N ALA A 169 0.30 -4.60 -12.49
CA ALA A 169 -0.41 -3.33 -12.45
C ALA A 169 0.50 -2.15 -12.87
N ASN A 170 -0.03 -1.26 -13.72
CA ASN A 170 0.69 -0.03 -14.13
C ASN A 170 0.47 1.08 -13.11
N ILE A 171 0.81 0.81 -11.85
CA ILE A 171 0.74 1.73 -10.72
C ILE A 171 2.12 1.96 -10.13
N SER A 172 2.35 3.15 -9.60
CA SER A 172 3.55 3.43 -8.82
C SER A 172 3.37 2.91 -7.40
N ILE A 173 4.42 2.32 -6.85
CA ILE A 173 4.39 1.69 -5.53
C ILE A 173 5.55 2.23 -4.70
N LEU A 174 5.25 2.64 -3.46
CA LEU A 174 6.23 2.81 -2.40
C LEU A 174 5.88 1.85 -1.27
N MET A 175 6.76 0.89 -0.96
CA MET A 175 6.46 -0.08 0.07
C MET A 175 7.59 -0.27 1.08
N VAL A 176 7.18 -0.59 2.29
CA VAL A 176 8.02 -1.11 3.36
C VAL A 176 7.56 -2.53 3.65
N THR A 177 8.47 -3.49 3.62
CA THR A 177 8.20 -4.86 4.06
C THR A 177 9.50 -5.56 4.46
N HIS A 178 9.38 -6.54 5.35
CA HIS A 178 10.46 -7.47 5.71
C HIS A 178 10.51 -8.71 4.80
N ASP A 179 9.53 -8.88 3.93
CA ASP A 179 9.48 -9.97 2.98
C ASP A 179 10.42 -9.71 1.79
N ARG A 180 11.59 -10.34 1.83
CA ARG A 180 12.65 -10.15 0.84
C ARG A 180 12.27 -10.72 -0.52
N TYR A 181 11.53 -11.81 -0.55
CA TYR A 181 11.07 -12.43 -1.80
C TYR A 181 10.04 -11.56 -2.48
N PHE A 182 9.13 -10.99 -1.71
CA PHE A 182 8.14 -10.05 -2.23
C PHE A 182 8.80 -8.79 -2.79
N LEU A 183 9.79 -8.21 -2.08
CA LEU A 183 10.58 -7.07 -2.60
C LEU A 183 11.29 -7.41 -3.91
N ASP A 184 11.91 -8.60 -3.97
CA ASP A 184 12.69 -9.01 -5.15
C ASP A 184 11.83 -9.16 -6.41
N ARG A 185 10.58 -9.60 -6.25
CA ARG A 185 9.66 -9.86 -7.35
C ARG A 185 8.82 -8.66 -7.76
N VAL A 186 8.52 -7.75 -6.83
CA VAL A 186 7.65 -6.61 -7.09
C VAL A 186 8.43 -5.33 -7.38
N CYS A 187 9.53 -5.08 -6.66
CA CYS A 187 10.25 -3.81 -6.77
C CYS A 187 11.29 -3.81 -7.88
N SER A 188 11.31 -2.71 -8.61
CA SER A 188 12.34 -2.41 -9.63
C SER A 188 13.41 -1.44 -9.11
N GLU A 189 13.23 -0.93 -7.90
CA GLU A 189 14.15 0.01 -7.27
C GLU A 189 14.08 -0.16 -5.75
N ILE A 190 15.23 -0.04 -5.10
CA ILE A 190 15.36 -0.07 -3.65
C ILE A 190 15.97 1.24 -3.17
N ILE A 191 15.34 1.84 -2.16
CA ILE A 191 15.88 2.97 -1.41
C ILE A 191 16.27 2.47 -0.02
N GLU A 192 17.54 2.62 0.34
CA GLU A 192 18.03 2.30 1.68
C GLU A 192 18.28 3.58 2.46
N ILE A 193 17.77 3.63 3.69
CA ILE A 193 18.12 4.67 4.67
C ILE A 193 19.07 4.04 5.67
N ASP A 194 20.34 4.45 5.65
CA ASP A 194 21.36 4.02 6.58
C ASP A 194 22.19 5.22 7.10
N ARG A 195 22.36 5.31 8.43
CA ARG A 195 23.17 6.36 9.10
C ARG A 195 22.81 7.80 8.63
N LYS A 196 21.53 8.10 8.50
CA LYS A 196 21.00 9.40 8.03
C LYS A 196 21.35 9.74 6.57
N GLN A 197 21.77 8.76 5.79
CA GLN A 197 21.99 8.88 4.34
C GLN A 197 21.01 8.02 3.59
N ILE A 198 20.70 8.46 2.37
CA ILE A 198 19.80 7.76 1.45
C ILE A 198 20.63 7.21 0.31
N TYR A 199 20.50 5.91 0.06
CA TYR A 199 21.13 5.21 -1.06
C TYR A 199 20.05 4.65 -1.97
N GLN A 200 20.18 4.91 -3.25
CA GLN A 200 19.24 4.48 -4.28
C GLN A 200 19.89 3.41 -5.16
N TYR A 201 19.19 2.28 -5.31
CA TYR A 201 19.63 1.15 -6.13
C TYR A 201 18.58 0.88 -7.20
N LYS A 202 18.92 1.09 -8.46
CA LYS A 202 18.04 0.84 -9.60
C LYS A 202 18.11 -0.64 -9.98
N GLY A 203 17.34 -1.45 -9.30
CA GLY A 203 17.27 -2.89 -9.44
C GLY A 203 16.37 -3.51 -8.38
N ASN A 204 16.21 -4.83 -8.43
CA ASN A 204 15.45 -5.59 -7.45
C ASN A 204 16.24 -5.77 -6.12
N TYR A 205 15.66 -6.53 -5.18
CA TYR A 205 16.29 -6.74 -3.88
C TYR A 205 17.62 -7.51 -3.98
N SER A 206 17.74 -8.48 -4.88
CA SER A 206 18.99 -9.21 -5.11
C SER A 206 20.11 -8.30 -5.62
N TYR A 207 19.81 -7.40 -6.55
CA TYR A 207 20.74 -6.38 -7.02
C TYR A 207 21.17 -5.43 -5.90
N TYR A 208 20.22 -5.00 -5.08
CA TYR A 208 20.52 -4.17 -3.89
C TYR A 208 21.52 -4.86 -2.95
N LEU A 209 21.33 -6.15 -2.65
CA LEU A 209 22.24 -6.89 -1.77
C LEU A 209 23.66 -6.92 -2.30
N GLU A 210 23.83 -7.18 -3.60
CA GLU A 210 25.13 -7.19 -4.26
C GLU A 210 25.81 -5.82 -4.14
N LYS A 211 25.12 -4.77 -4.53
CA LYS A 211 25.68 -3.40 -4.52
C LYS A 211 25.92 -2.86 -3.11
N ARG A 212 25.09 -3.24 -2.16
CA ARG A 212 25.33 -2.92 -0.76
C ARG A 212 26.60 -3.60 -0.23
N GLN A 213 26.84 -4.86 -0.59
CA GLN A 213 28.03 -5.57 -0.20
C GLN A 213 29.29 -4.91 -0.77
N GLU A 214 29.30 -4.60 -2.06
CA GLU A 214 30.40 -3.86 -2.71
C GLU A 214 30.71 -2.53 -1.97
N ARG A 215 29.68 -1.77 -1.62
CA ARG A 215 29.80 -0.51 -0.87
C ARG A 215 30.41 -0.73 0.51
N MET A 216 29.97 -1.76 1.23
CA MET A 216 30.49 -2.08 2.57
C MET A 216 31.96 -2.51 2.52
N ASP A 217 32.34 -3.31 1.54
CA ASP A 217 33.72 -3.77 1.35
C ASP A 217 34.65 -2.60 1.03
N ALA A 218 34.21 -1.66 0.17
CA ALA A 218 34.96 -0.43 -0.11
C ALA A 218 35.16 0.43 1.13
N LEU A 219 34.11 0.63 1.95
CA LEU A 219 34.21 1.38 3.21
C LEU A 219 35.17 0.71 4.21
N ASN A 220 35.10 -0.59 4.35
CA ASN A 220 36.00 -1.33 5.24
C ASN A 220 37.47 -1.19 4.79
N ALA A 221 37.73 -1.29 3.48
CA ALA A 221 39.06 -1.10 2.93
C ALA A 221 39.61 0.33 3.18
N GLU A 222 38.75 1.36 3.14
CA GLU A 222 39.14 2.74 3.47
C GLU A 222 39.48 2.90 4.96
N VAL A 223 38.67 2.32 5.84
CA VAL A 223 38.90 2.33 7.29
C VAL A 223 40.22 1.64 7.64
N ASP A 224 40.49 0.49 7.03
CA ASP A 224 41.73 -0.25 7.23
C ASP A 224 42.95 0.54 6.75
N ARG A 225 42.86 1.22 5.60
CA ARG A 225 43.93 2.11 5.10
C ARG A 225 44.19 3.28 6.07
N ALA A 226 43.11 3.96 6.53
CA ALA A 226 43.22 5.05 7.47
C ALA A 226 43.81 4.60 8.81
N SER A 227 43.38 3.45 9.32
CA SER A 227 43.91 2.85 10.55
C SER A 227 45.43 2.51 10.45
N ASN A 228 45.86 1.99 9.30
CA ASN A 228 47.26 1.65 9.07
C ASN A 228 48.15 2.90 8.92
N LEU A 229 47.59 4.02 8.41
CA LEU A 229 48.31 5.31 8.36
C LEU A 229 48.48 5.95 9.73
N LEU A 230 47.55 5.77 10.67
CA LEU A 230 47.61 6.29 12.03
C LEU A 230 48.53 5.48 12.94
N ARG A 231 48.88 4.25 12.57
CA ARG A 231 49.79 3.38 13.32
C ARG A 231 51.28 3.54 12.95
N LYS A 232 51.58 4.31 11.92
CA LYS A 232 52.95 4.70 11.50
C LYS A 232 53.29 6.08 12.07
#